data_fe0e2d451403383a3b24400bf245c190
#
_entry.id   fe0e2d451403383a3b24400bf245c190
#
_cell.length_a   1.000
_cell.length_b   1.000
_cell.length_c   1.000
_cell.angle_alpha   90.00
_cell.angle_beta   90.00
_cell.angle_gamma   90.00
#
_symmetry.space_group_name_H-M   'P 1'
#
loop_
_entity.id
_entity.type
_entity.pdbx_description
1 polymer ?
#
loop_
_entity_poly.entity_id
_entity_poly.type
_entity_poly.pdbx_seq_one_letter_code
_entity_poly.pdbx_strand_id
1 'polypeptide(L)'
;MPTNPAVEDRVLAAIDQLAPELIDAVQRAVRIASIEPKYPGQSYDELVGRESEVAQLVSAVHAESGAEAELFAIEPGRDNAVARLRGTGGGRSLVFNGHIDVVPPGNPDA
;
A
#
# COMPACT_ATOMS: atom_id res chain seq x y z
N MET A 1 16.66 -12.65 -19.40
CA MET A 1 18.01 -12.80 -18.81
C MET A 1 17.88 -13.84 -17.70
N PRO A 2 18.81 -14.78 -17.59
CA PRO A 2 18.81 -15.69 -16.46
C PRO A 2 19.04 -14.88 -15.17
N THR A 3 18.26 -15.19 -14.13
CA THR A 3 18.45 -14.64 -12.79
C THR A 3 19.77 -15.16 -12.22
N ASN A 4 20.46 -14.32 -11.46
CA ASN A 4 21.63 -14.78 -10.70
C ASN A 4 21.13 -15.44 -9.40
N PRO A 5 21.31 -16.77 -9.21
CA PRO A 5 20.78 -17.48 -8.04
C PRO A 5 21.20 -16.83 -6.70
N ALA A 6 22.46 -16.33 -6.63
CA ALA A 6 22.94 -15.70 -5.41
C ALA A 6 22.23 -14.35 -5.10
N VAL A 7 21.72 -13.66 -6.12
CA VAL A 7 20.90 -12.45 -5.92
C VAL A 7 19.51 -12.84 -5.48
N GLU A 8 18.93 -13.87 -6.10
CA GLU A 8 17.61 -14.39 -5.75
C GLU A 8 17.56 -14.86 -4.29
N ASP A 9 18.51 -15.66 -3.85
CA ASP A 9 18.62 -16.12 -2.46
C ASP A 9 18.71 -14.95 -1.46
N ARG A 10 19.48 -13.91 -1.80
CA ARG A 10 19.59 -12.70 -0.97
C ARG A 10 18.28 -11.93 -0.88
N VAL A 11 17.54 -11.84 -1.99
CA VAL A 11 16.22 -11.17 -2.00
C VAL A 11 15.24 -11.95 -1.15
N LEU A 12 15.16 -13.26 -1.30
CA LEU A 12 14.27 -14.11 -0.51
C LEU A 12 14.59 -14.02 0.99
N ALA A 13 15.87 -14.10 1.35
CA ALA A 13 16.29 -13.95 2.74
C ALA A 13 15.94 -12.56 3.32
N ALA A 14 16.04 -11.49 2.53
CA ALA A 14 15.63 -10.15 2.95
C ALA A 14 14.11 -10.06 3.16
N ILE A 15 13.32 -10.69 2.29
CA ILE A 15 11.86 -10.75 2.43
C ILE A 15 11.47 -11.46 3.72
N ASP A 16 12.10 -12.61 4.03
CA ASP A 16 11.83 -13.34 5.26
C ASP A 16 12.15 -12.52 6.52
N GLN A 17 13.23 -11.72 6.48
CA GLN A 17 13.61 -10.84 7.58
C GLN A 17 12.62 -9.68 7.78
N LEU A 18 11.98 -9.20 6.71
CA LEU A 18 10.99 -8.12 6.74
C LEU A 18 9.58 -8.58 7.12
N ALA A 19 9.35 -9.87 7.35
CA ALA A 19 8.02 -10.39 7.66
C ALA A 19 7.36 -9.71 8.88
N PRO A 20 8.06 -9.42 10.00
CA PRO A 20 7.45 -8.71 11.13
C PRO A 20 6.99 -7.31 10.78
N GLU A 21 7.79 -6.54 10.03
CA GLU A 21 7.45 -5.18 9.58
C GLU A 21 6.27 -5.20 8.61
N LEU A 22 6.22 -6.18 7.72
CA LEU A 22 5.09 -6.37 6.81
C LEU A 22 3.79 -6.63 7.58
N ILE A 23 3.83 -7.52 8.58
CA ILE A 23 2.66 -7.84 9.42
C ILE A 23 2.20 -6.58 10.16
N ASP A 24 3.11 -5.81 10.76
CA ASP A 24 2.78 -4.56 11.44
C ASP A 24 2.13 -3.56 10.48
N ALA A 25 2.72 -3.35 9.30
CA ALA A 25 2.18 -2.44 8.30
C ALA A 25 0.76 -2.84 7.87
N VAL A 26 0.51 -4.12 7.63
CA VAL A 26 -0.82 -4.64 7.29
C VAL A 26 -1.81 -4.45 8.43
N GLN A 27 -1.42 -4.73 9.68
CA GLN A 27 -2.27 -4.53 10.85
C GLN A 27 -2.62 -3.05 11.06
N ARG A 28 -1.69 -2.15 10.81
CA ARG A 28 -1.94 -0.69 10.86
C ARG A 28 -2.93 -0.28 9.79
N ALA A 29 -2.77 -0.76 8.56
CA ALA A 29 -3.68 -0.47 7.46
C ALA A 29 -5.10 -1.00 7.73
N VAL A 30 -5.24 -2.23 8.22
CA VAL A 30 -6.55 -2.85 8.52
C VAL A 30 -7.32 -2.13 9.63
N ARG A 31 -6.63 -1.42 10.54
CA ARG A 31 -7.29 -0.60 11.57
C ARG A 31 -7.93 0.68 11.02
N ILE A 32 -7.63 1.06 9.80
CA ILE A 32 -8.24 2.20 9.11
C ILE A 32 -9.39 1.67 8.27
N ALA A 33 -10.62 2.11 8.56
CA ALA A 33 -11.81 1.67 7.84
C ALA A 33 -11.92 2.37 6.48
N SER A 34 -11.03 2.03 5.54
CA SER A 34 -10.97 2.59 4.18
C SER A 34 -12.05 2.00 3.25
N ILE A 35 -13.27 1.92 3.75
CA ILE A 35 -14.40 1.42 2.98
C ILE A 35 -14.66 2.37 1.81
N GLU A 36 -14.87 1.80 0.62
CA GLU A 36 -15.21 2.56 -0.58
C GLU A 36 -16.50 3.37 -0.35
N PRO A 37 -16.41 4.72 -0.32
CA PRO A 37 -17.55 5.54 0.12
C PRO A 37 -18.74 5.53 -0.86
N LYS A 38 -18.51 5.12 -2.11
CA LYS A 38 -19.56 4.96 -3.12
C LYS A 38 -20.13 3.56 -3.18
N TYR A 39 -19.70 2.67 -2.26
CA TYR A 39 -20.25 1.32 -2.21
C TYR A 39 -21.75 1.36 -1.87
N PRO A 40 -22.60 0.57 -2.54
CA PRO A 40 -24.04 0.59 -2.30
C PRO A 40 -24.40 0.40 -0.83
N GLY A 41 -25.25 1.28 -0.30
CA GLY A 41 -25.71 1.25 1.09
C GLY A 41 -24.77 1.94 2.08
N GLN A 42 -23.68 2.56 1.62
CA GLN A 42 -22.77 3.35 2.47
C GLN A 42 -23.12 4.84 2.46
N SER A 43 -22.72 5.54 3.53
CA SER A 43 -22.79 7.00 3.61
C SER A 43 -21.47 7.60 3.14
N TYR A 44 -21.50 8.29 2.01
CA TYR A 44 -20.31 8.93 1.44
C TYR A 44 -19.64 9.89 2.44
N ASP A 45 -20.42 10.77 3.05
CA ASP A 45 -19.90 11.83 3.93
C ASP A 45 -19.25 11.27 5.22
N GLU A 46 -19.63 10.08 5.65
CA GLU A 46 -19.06 9.42 6.82
C GLU A 46 -17.75 8.68 6.50
N LEU A 47 -17.56 8.25 5.26
CA LEU A 47 -16.45 7.39 4.86
C LEU A 47 -15.37 8.11 4.06
N VAL A 48 -15.73 9.19 3.36
CA VAL A 48 -14.76 9.95 2.57
C VAL A 48 -13.62 10.47 3.46
N GLY A 49 -12.39 10.33 2.98
CA GLY A 49 -11.18 10.68 3.73
C GLY A 49 -10.48 9.49 4.39
N ARG A 50 -11.15 8.36 4.58
CA ARG A 50 -10.51 7.16 5.16
C ARG A 50 -9.47 6.54 4.23
N GLU A 51 -9.70 6.59 2.92
CA GLU A 51 -8.71 6.20 1.92
C GLU A 51 -7.46 7.09 2.00
N SER A 52 -7.64 8.40 2.24
CA SER A 52 -6.51 9.32 2.45
C SER A 52 -5.67 8.97 3.68
N GLU A 53 -6.28 8.49 4.75
CA GLU A 53 -5.54 8.02 5.93
C GLU A 53 -4.65 6.80 5.61
N VAL A 54 -5.15 5.84 4.83
CA VAL A 54 -4.36 4.69 4.38
C VAL A 54 -3.28 5.12 3.39
N ALA A 55 -3.60 6.01 2.45
CA ALA A 55 -2.63 6.53 1.51
C ALA A 55 -1.46 7.23 2.22
N GLN A 56 -1.73 8.00 3.29
CA GLN A 56 -0.69 8.61 4.13
C GLN A 56 0.17 7.56 4.83
N LEU A 57 -0.43 6.50 5.38
CA LEU A 57 0.29 5.39 5.99
C LEU A 57 1.21 4.70 4.97
N VAL A 58 0.70 4.37 3.79
CA VAL A 58 1.46 3.73 2.70
C VAL A 58 2.62 4.63 2.26
N SER A 59 2.35 5.93 2.08
CA SER A 59 3.37 6.93 1.73
C SER A 59 4.48 6.98 2.77
N ALA A 60 4.15 6.97 4.07
CA ALA A 60 5.12 6.98 5.16
C ALA A 60 6.00 5.72 5.16
N VAL A 61 5.40 4.53 5.04
CA VAL A 61 6.14 3.25 4.97
C VAL A 61 7.12 3.25 3.80
N HIS A 62 6.72 3.75 2.63
CA HIS A 62 7.61 3.85 1.49
C HIS A 62 8.73 4.88 1.68
N ALA A 63 8.43 6.01 2.30
CA ALA A 63 9.44 7.03 2.61
C ALA A 63 10.50 6.51 3.60
N GLU A 64 10.09 5.75 4.61
CA GLU A 64 11.00 5.07 5.55
C GLU A 64 11.96 4.09 4.83
N SER A 65 11.52 3.51 3.72
CA SER A 65 12.35 2.65 2.86
C SER A 65 13.27 3.44 1.92
N GLY A 66 13.30 4.77 1.99
CA GLY A 66 14.11 5.64 1.15
C GLY A 66 13.51 5.96 -0.21
N ALA A 67 12.24 5.66 -0.43
CA ALA A 67 11.55 6.03 -1.67
C ALA A 67 11.12 7.52 -1.67
N GLU A 68 11.10 8.12 -2.85
CA GLU A 68 10.41 9.40 -3.09
C GLU A 68 8.91 9.11 -3.12
N ALA A 69 8.18 9.53 -2.07
CA ALA A 69 6.76 9.26 -1.93
C ALA A 69 5.94 10.54 -2.06
N GLU A 70 4.81 10.44 -2.78
CA GLU A 70 3.88 11.55 -2.98
C GLU A 70 2.43 11.06 -2.89
N LEU A 71 1.54 11.99 -2.54
CA LEU A 71 0.10 11.78 -2.54
C LEU A 71 -0.54 12.61 -3.64
N PHE A 72 -1.55 12.08 -4.30
CA PHE A 72 -2.41 12.85 -5.19
C PHE A 72 -3.84 12.34 -5.15
N ALA A 73 -4.80 13.24 -5.33
CA ALA A 73 -6.21 12.90 -5.41
C ALA A 73 -6.83 13.47 -6.68
N ILE A 74 -7.64 12.67 -7.37
CA ILE A 74 -8.54 13.15 -8.44
C ILE A 74 -9.83 13.67 -7.80
N GLU A 75 -10.26 13.02 -6.73
CA GLU A 75 -11.43 13.37 -5.94
C GLU A 75 -10.98 13.69 -4.51
N PRO A 76 -11.35 14.84 -3.94
CA PRO A 76 -10.95 15.22 -2.58
C PRO A 76 -11.30 14.14 -1.55
N GLY A 77 -10.35 13.82 -0.66
CA GLY A 77 -10.51 12.80 0.36
C GLY A 77 -10.28 11.36 -0.12
N ARG A 78 -9.90 11.17 -1.40
CA ARG A 78 -9.61 9.89 -2.02
C ARG A 78 -8.20 9.88 -2.60
N ASP A 79 -7.21 10.00 -1.73
CA ASP A 79 -5.82 10.07 -2.14
C ASP A 79 -5.27 8.73 -2.60
N ASN A 80 -4.39 8.82 -3.59
CA ASN A 80 -3.51 7.75 -4.02
C ASN A 80 -2.10 8.01 -3.48
N ALA A 81 -1.38 6.98 -3.12
CA ALA A 81 0.03 7.06 -2.78
C ALA A 81 0.88 6.53 -3.94
N VAL A 82 1.87 7.28 -4.36
CA VAL A 82 2.87 6.86 -5.33
C VAL A 82 4.24 6.95 -4.70
N ALA A 83 5.02 5.89 -4.84
CA ALA A 83 6.40 5.87 -4.37
C ALA A 83 7.34 5.42 -5.47
N ARG A 84 8.49 6.06 -5.56
CA ARG A 84 9.53 5.74 -6.52
C ARG A 84 10.84 5.47 -5.81
N LEU A 85 11.33 4.25 -5.95
CA LEU A 85 12.67 3.89 -5.54
C LEU A 85 13.56 3.82 -6.78
N ARG A 86 14.58 4.67 -6.85
CA ARG A 86 15.49 4.70 -7.98
C ARG A 86 16.45 3.52 -7.91
N GLY A 87 16.52 2.77 -9.01
CA GLY A 87 17.55 1.74 -9.17
C GLY A 87 18.92 2.32 -9.52
N THR A 88 19.92 1.46 -9.56
CA THR A 88 21.31 1.82 -9.94
C THR A 88 21.51 1.96 -11.44
N GLY A 89 20.50 1.71 -12.25
CA GLY A 89 20.53 1.78 -13.71
C GLY A 89 20.83 0.43 -14.37
N GLY A 90 20.71 0.40 -15.70
CA GLY A 90 21.03 -0.77 -16.53
C GLY A 90 19.99 -1.90 -16.51
N GLY A 91 18.98 -1.82 -15.67
CA GLY A 91 17.88 -2.78 -15.57
C GLY A 91 16.54 -2.25 -16.08
N ARG A 92 15.53 -3.11 -16.02
CA ARG A 92 14.14 -2.76 -16.35
C ARG A 92 13.44 -2.16 -15.13
N SER A 93 12.47 -1.29 -15.38
CA SER A 93 11.56 -0.79 -14.33
C SER A 93 10.56 -1.86 -13.92
N LEU A 94 10.22 -1.86 -12.64
CA LEU A 94 9.17 -2.68 -12.07
C LEU A 94 8.14 -1.76 -11.39
N VAL A 95 6.85 -2.02 -11.60
CA VAL A 95 5.76 -1.31 -10.94
C VAL A 95 4.93 -2.32 -10.18
N PHE A 96 4.71 -2.04 -8.90
CA PHE A 96 3.67 -2.68 -8.10
C PHE A 96 2.45 -1.77 -8.08
N ASN A 97 1.27 -2.35 -8.23
CA ASN A 97 0.00 -1.63 -8.16
C ASN A 97 -0.96 -2.42 -7.27
N GLY A 98 -1.61 -1.72 -6.36
CA GLY A 98 -2.62 -2.27 -5.48
C GLY A 98 -3.62 -1.19 -5.09
N HIS A 99 -4.83 -1.56 -4.72
CA HIS A 99 -5.84 -0.64 -4.20
C HIS A 99 -5.85 -0.65 -2.67
N ILE A 100 -6.28 0.47 -2.08
CA ILE A 100 -6.32 0.70 -0.63
C ILE A 100 -7.73 0.84 -0.08
N ASP A 101 -8.72 0.96 -0.96
CA ASP A 101 -10.12 0.88 -0.59
C ASP A 101 -10.54 -0.59 -0.40
N VAL A 102 -11.50 -0.79 0.48
CA VAL A 102 -12.05 -2.12 0.80
C VAL A 102 -13.58 -2.11 0.70
N VAL A 103 -14.15 -3.29 0.50
CA VAL A 103 -15.60 -3.47 0.62
C VAL A 103 -16.03 -3.40 2.09
N PRO A 104 -17.30 -3.09 2.40
CA PRO A 104 -17.81 -3.18 3.77
C PRO A 104 -17.55 -4.57 4.37
N PRO A 105 -17.27 -4.65 5.68
CA PRO A 105 -17.11 -5.93 6.35
C PRO A 105 -18.41 -6.73 6.24
N GLY A 106 -18.30 -8.03 6.02
CA GLY A 106 -19.43 -8.94 6.06
C GLY A 106 -20.03 -9.06 7.47
N ASN A 107 -21.06 -9.87 7.58
CA ASN A 107 -21.63 -10.17 8.91
C ASN A 107 -20.60 -10.94 9.75
N PRO A 108 -20.12 -10.39 10.89
CA PRO A 108 -19.13 -11.09 11.74
C PRO A 108 -19.70 -12.34 12.41
N ASP A 109 -21.03 -12.50 12.42
CA ASP A 109 -21.74 -13.64 13.03
C ASP A 109 -22.13 -14.71 11.99
N ALA A 110 -21.67 -14.58 10.73
CA ALA A 110 -22.02 -15.47 9.63
C ALA A 110 -20.99 -16.60 9.43
#